data_b465ebe31c6629bc8553f0bfc6dab6b1
#
_entry.id   b465ebe31c6629bc8553f0bfc6dab6b1
#
_cell.length_a   1.000
_cell.length_b   1.000
_cell.length_c   1.000
_cell.angle_alpha   90.00
_cell.angle_beta   90.00
_cell.angle_gamma   90.00
#
_symmetry.space_group_name_H-M   'P 1'
#
loop_
_entity.id
_entity.type
_entity.pdbx_description
1 polymer ?
#
loop_
_entity_poly.entity_id
_entity_poly.type
_entity_poly.pdbx_seq_one_letter_code
_entity_poly.pdbx_strand_id
1 'polypeptide(L)'
;MQAIMDKYQNQTASSPYLFPFLIGNKKTALDKAINQQQEELRLYHNAEARITYHLKKIGEKFDIKGKLTLYVARHSWATAARDKNIPISIISRALGHNSQTTTEIYLNTIKNSEVDDANARILAAI
;
A
#
# COMPACT_ATOMS: atom_id res chain seq x y z
N MET A 1 4.07 -15.10 -0.46
CA MET A 1 2.87 -14.46 -1.03
C MET A 1 1.74 -15.48 -1.19
N GLN A 2 1.96 -16.62 -1.89
CA GLN A 2 0.92 -17.66 -2.12
C GLN A 2 0.25 -18.13 -0.83
N ALA A 3 1.00 -18.48 0.20
CA ALA A 3 0.44 -18.94 1.49
C ALA A 3 -0.52 -17.93 2.17
N ILE A 4 -0.32 -16.62 1.93
CA ILE A 4 -1.25 -15.58 2.43
C ILE A 4 -2.52 -15.59 1.58
N MET A 5 -2.42 -15.73 0.27
CA MET A 5 -3.56 -15.79 -0.63
C MET A 5 -4.41 -17.03 -0.33
N ASP A 6 -3.79 -18.18 -0.18
CA ASP A 6 -4.46 -19.46 0.12
C ASP A 6 -5.22 -19.40 1.45
N LYS A 7 -4.65 -18.73 2.46
CA LYS A 7 -5.30 -18.53 3.76
C LYS A 7 -6.64 -17.81 3.67
N TYR A 8 -6.76 -16.82 2.77
CA TYR A 8 -7.95 -15.98 2.68
C TYR A 8 -8.90 -16.38 1.56
N GLN A 9 -8.47 -17.18 0.59
CA GLN A 9 -9.26 -17.58 -0.57
C GLN A 9 -10.62 -18.20 -0.20
N ASN A 10 -10.64 -19.09 0.81
CA ASN A 10 -11.88 -19.72 1.25
C ASN A 10 -12.82 -18.75 1.99
N GLN A 11 -12.28 -17.72 2.65
CA GLN A 11 -13.07 -16.72 3.37
C GLN A 11 -13.73 -15.72 2.42
N THR A 12 -13.19 -15.57 1.22
CA THR A 12 -13.61 -14.59 0.23
C THR A 12 -14.23 -15.21 -1.03
N ALA A 13 -14.55 -16.50 -1.01
CA ALA A 13 -15.07 -17.24 -2.18
C ALA A 13 -16.30 -16.61 -2.85
N SER A 14 -17.12 -15.87 -2.09
CA SER A 14 -18.30 -15.15 -2.59
C SER A 14 -18.07 -13.65 -2.81
N SER A 15 -16.83 -13.18 -2.72
CA SER A 15 -16.45 -11.76 -2.81
C SER A 15 -15.53 -11.55 -4.00
N PRO A 16 -15.63 -10.42 -4.74
CA PRO A 16 -14.65 -10.04 -5.75
C PRO A 16 -13.29 -9.66 -5.17
N TYR A 17 -13.18 -9.55 -3.85
CA TYR A 17 -11.97 -9.15 -3.16
C TYR A 17 -11.23 -10.33 -2.56
N LEU A 18 -9.90 -10.36 -2.72
CA LEU A 18 -9.04 -11.40 -2.16
C LEU A 18 -9.00 -11.39 -0.63
N PHE A 19 -9.07 -10.22 -0.01
CA PHE A 19 -9.00 -10.08 1.43
C PHE A 19 -10.36 -9.74 2.04
N PRO A 20 -10.68 -10.24 3.26
CA PRO A 20 -12.00 -10.08 3.88
C PRO A 20 -12.26 -8.67 4.44
N PHE A 21 -11.40 -7.70 4.18
CA PHE A 21 -11.54 -6.34 4.73
C PHE A 21 -12.77 -5.60 4.24
N LEU A 22 -13.24 -5.92 3.02
CA LEU A 22 -14.41 -5.31 2.39
C LEU A 22 -15.65 -6.21 2.43
N ILE A 23 -15.61 -7.31 3.19
CA ILE A 23 -16.80 -8.12 3.44
C ILE A 23 -17.61 -7.44 4.53
N GLY A 24 -18.68 -6.76 4.14
CA GLY A 24 -19.64 -6.17 5.07
C GLY A 24 -20.46 -7.24 5.77
N ASN A 25 -20.90 -6.98 7.01
CA ASN A 25 -21.95 -7.75 7.66
C ASN A 25 -23.20 -7.67 6.78
N LYS A 26 -23.80 -8.83 6.47
CA LYS A 26 -25.06 -8.93 5.74
C LYS A 26 -26.14 -8.15 6.49
N LYS A 27 -26.38 -6.92 6.08
CA LYS A 27 -27.55 -6.15 6.50
C LYS A 27 -28.75 -6.48 5.62
N THR A 28 -29.92 -6.41 6.20
CA THR A 28 -31.24 -6.80 5.67
C THR A 28 -31.56 -6.19 4.29
N ALA A 29 -32.47 -6.84 3.56
CA ALA A 29 -32.85 -6.53 2.19
C ALA A 29 -33.37 -5.09 1.96
N LEU A 30 -33.79 -4.36 3.02
CA LEU A 30 -34.25 -2.98 2.93
C LEU A 30 -33.09 -1.98 2.71
N ASP A 31 -31.87 -2.29 3.17
CA ASP A 31 -30.71 -1.44 2.99
C ASP A 31 -30.08 -1.55 1.58
N LYS A 32 -30.60 -2.47 0.74
CA LYS A 32 -30.08 -2.71 -0.62
C LYS A 32 -30.38 -1.61 -1.63
N ALA A 33 -31.35 -0.75 -1.36
CA ALA A 33 -31.80 0.27 -2.31
C ALA A 33 -31.02 1.59 -2.21
N ILE A 34 -30.32 1.84 -1.13
CA ILE A 34 -29.59 3.09 -0.91
C ILE A 34 -28.08 2.85 -1.07
N ASN A 35 -27.60 3.04 -2.31
CA ASN A 35 -26.20 3.27 -2.63
C ASN A 35 -25.22 2.13 -2.27
N GLN A 36 -25.28 1.04 -3.01
CA GLN A 36 -24.23 0.01 -3.01
C GLN A 36 -22.83 0.63 -3.11
N GLN A 37 -22.66 1.68 -3.89
CA GLN A 37 -21.39 2.41 -4.04
C GLN A 37 -20.99 3.18 -2.78
N GLN A 38 -21.94 3.77 -2.04
CA GLN A 38 -21.63 4.48 -0.79
C GLN A 38 -21.25 3.50 0.34
N GLU A 39 -21.92 2.34 0.40
CA GLU A 39 -21.59 1.31 1.38
C GLU A 39 -20.21 0.70 1.10
N GLU A 40 -19.88 0.46 -0.16
CA GLU A 40 -18.57 -0.03 -0.56
C GLU A 40 -17.46 0.98 -0.20
N LEU A 41 -17.70 2.26 -0.46
CA LEU A 41 -16.78 3.34 -0.07
C LEU A 41 -16.60 3.42 1.45
N ARG A 42 -17.68 3.28 2.21
CA ARG A 42 -17.64 3.25 3.69
C ARG A 42 -16.82 2.07 4.20
N LEU A 43 -17.02 0.88 3.64
CA LEU A 43 -16.24 -0.32 3.97
C LEU A 43 -14.75 -0.13 3.65
N TYR A 44 -14.45 0.49 2.52
CA TYR A 44 -13.09 0.83 2.13
C TYR A 44 -12.42 1.75 3.14
N HIS A 45 -13.05 2.86 3.50
CA HIS A 45 -12.50 3.80 4.50
C HIS A 45 -12.32 3.16 5.88
N ASN A 46 -13.25 2.31 6.30
CA ASN A 46 -13.10 1.58 7.55
C ASN A 46 -11.92 0.60 7.51
N ALA A 47 -11.72 -0.10 6.40
CA ALA A 47 -10.59 -0.99 6.20
C ALA A 47 -9.26 -0.21 6.22
N GLU A 48 -9.18 0.91 5.52
CA GLU A 48 -8.02 1.79 5.49
C GLU A 48 -7.67 2.32 6.90
N ALA A 49 -8.66 2.79 7.64
CA ALA A 49 -8.46 3.26 9.02
C ALA A 49 -7.92 2.16 9.94
N ARG A 50 -8.45 0.94 9.83
CA ARG A 50 -7.96 -0.21 10.60
C ARG A 50 -6.51 -0.57 10.25
N ILE A 51 -6.18 -0.61 8.96
CA ILE A 51 -4.81 -0.89 8.51
C ILE A 51 -3.86 0.20 9.03
N THR A 52 -4.23 1.46 8.90
CA THR A 52 -3.44 2.60 9.40
C THR A 52 -3.21 2.52 10.92
N TYR A 53 -4.24 2.15 11.67
CA TYR A 53 -4.11 1.93 13.12
C TYR A 53 -3.10 0.82 13.45
N HIS A 54 -3.16 -0.31 12.75
CA HIS A 54 -2.23 -1.41 12.98
C HIS A 54 -0.80 -1.07 12.55
N LEU A 55 -0.63 -0.35 11.43
CA LEU A 55 0.68 0.14 11.01
C LEU A 55 1.30 1.07 12.06
N LYS A 56 0.51 1.97 12.65
CA LYS A 56 0.97 2.82 13.76
C LYS A 56 1.47 1.97 14.94
N LYS A 57 0.71 0.95 15.35
CA LYS A 57 1.11 0.02 16.42
C LYS A 57 2.40 -0.74 16.13
N ILE A 58 2.59 -1.15 14.87
CA ILE A 58 3.83 -1.78 14.41
C ILE A 58 5.00 -0.78 14.51
N GLY A 59 4.81 0.45 14.03
CA GLY A 59 5.81 1.50 14.12
C GLY A 59 6.25 1.78 15.55
N GLU A 60 5.30 1.90 16.48
CA GLU A 60 5.56 2.08 17.91
C GLU A 60 6.34 0.89 18.51
N LYS A 61 5.92 -0.34 18.18
CA LYS A 61 6.53 -1.57 18.72
C LYS A 61 8.00 -1.75 18.31
N PHE A 62 8.36 -1.32 17.10
CA PHE A 62 9.70 -1.48 16.54
C PHE A 62 10.53 -0.20 16.55
N ASP A 63 10.07 0.84 17.24
CA ASP A 63 10.73 2.15 17.33
C ASP A 63 11.12 2.73 15.95
N ILE A 64 10.20 2.59 14.98
CA ILE A 64 10.42 3.09 13.64
C ILE A 64 10.29 4.62 13.67
N LYS A 65 11.38 5.30 13.38
CA LYS A 65 11.39 6.77 13.25
C LYS A 65 10.53 7.18 12.06
N GLY A 66 9.51 7.99 12.31
CA GLY A 66 8.58 8.45 11.31
C GLY A 66 7.26 7.67 11.28
N LYS A 67 6.33 8.14 10.43
CA LYS A 67 4.97 7.58 10.34
C LYS A 67 4.94 6.42 9.35
N LEU A 68 4.75 5.21 9.83
CA LEU A 68 4.53 4.05 8.97
C LEU A 68 3.11 4.10 8.35
N THR A 69 3.05 4.16 7.03
CA THR A 69 1.80 4.23 6.26
C THR A 69 1.80 3.23 5.11
N LEU A 70 0.65 2.97 4.51
CA LEU A 70 0.56 2.16 3.28
C LEU A 70 1.42 2.75 2.15
N TYR A 71 1.50 4.08 2.08
CA TYR A 71 2.33 4.78 1.10
C TYR A 71 3.82 4.50 1.33
N VAL A 72 4.29 4.58 2.58
CA VAL A 72 5.67 4.23 2.96
C VAL A 72 5.97 2.76 2.62
N ALA A 73 5.06 1.84 2.90
CA ALA A 73 5.23 0.43 2.54
C ALA A 73 5.35 0.23 1.02
N ARG A 74 4.52 0.93 0.23
CA ARG A 74 4.58 0.92 -1.23
C ARG A 74 5.91 1.47 -1.76
N HIS A 75 6.41 2.58 -1.19
CA HIS A 75 7.71 3.16 -1.53
C HIS A 75 8.85 2.21 -1.21
N SER A 76 8.86 1.64 -0.01
CA SER A 76 9.90 0.70 0.44
C SER A 76 9.97 -0.52 -0.48
N TRP A 77 8.80 -1.07 -0.89
CA TRP A 77 8.75 -2.18 -1.84
C TRP A 77 9.33 -1.79 -3.20
N ALA A 78 8.95 -0.63 -3.75
CA ALA A 78 9.42 -0.16 -5.05
C ALA A 78 10.93 0.10 -5.05
N THR A 79 11.47 0.71 -3.97
CA THR A 79 12.89 0.92 -3.77
C THR A 79 13.64 -0.41 -3.70
N ALA A 80 13.17 -1.34 -2.88
CA ALA A 80 13.78 -2.66 -2.75
C ALA A 80 13.76 -3.45 -4.06
N ALA A 81 12.71 -3.33 -4.87
CA ALA A 81 12.61 -3.95 -6.18
C ALA A 81 13.63 -3.34 -7.16
N ARG A 82 13.75 -2.01 -7.19
CA ARG A 82 14.78 -1.30 -7.98
C ARG A 82 16.19 -1.73 -7.60
N ASP A 83 16.50 -1.76 -6.30
CA ASP A 83 17.83 -2.09 -5.79
C ASP A 83 18.23 -3.55 -6.05
N LYS A 84 17.22 -4.41 -6.27
CA LYS A 84 17.39 -5.78 -6.75
C LYS A 84 17.42 -5.90 -8.27
N ASN A 85 17.50 -4.80 -9.00
CA ASN A 85 17.52 -4.73 -10.45
C ASN A 85 16.29 -5.40 -11.12
N ILE A 86 15.13 -5.37 -10.46
CA ILE A 86 13.88 -5.81 -11.10
C ILE A 86 13.53 -4.84 -12.23
N PRO A 87 13.20 -5.35 -13.44
CA PRO A 87 12.85 -4.50 -14.57
C PRO A 87 11.71 -3.53 -14.26
N ILE A 88 11.85 -2.27 -14.70
CA ILE A 88 10.84 -1.21 -14.47
C ILE A 88 9.45 -1.61 -14.97
N SER A 89 9.38 -2.36 -16.07
CA SER A 89 8.12 -2.89 -16.61
C SER A 89 7.38 -3.79 -15.61
N ILE A 90 8.11 -4.60 -14.85
CA ILE A 90 7.56 -5.46 -13.82
C ILE A 90 7.12 -4.64 -12.61
N ILE A 91 7.96 -3.69 -12.17
CA ILE A 91 7.64 -2.77 -11.08
C ILE A 91 6.38 -1.96 -11.42
N SER A 92 6.30 -1.42 -12.63
CA SER A 92 5.17 -0.65 -13.13
C SER A 92 3.86 -1.43 -13.06
N ARG A 93 3.87 -2.67 -13.56
CA ARG A 93 2.70 -3.56 -13.51
C ARG A 93 2.29 -3.90 -12.07
N ALA A 94 3.26 -4.18 -11.20
CA ALA A 94 3.00 -4.50 -9.80
C ALA A 94 2.45 -3.31 -9.01
N LEU A 95 2.86 -2.08 -9.37
CA LEU A 95 2.32 -0.85 -8.81
C LEU A 95 0.95 -0.44 -9.41
N GLY A 96 0.50 -1.11 -10.48
CA GLY A 96 -0.73 -0.76 -11.19
C GLY A 96 -0.63 0.56 -11.97
N HIS A 97 0.56 0.95 -12.40
CA HIS A 97 0.74 2.14 -13.24
C HIS A 97 0.39 1.83 -14.70
N ASN A 98 -0.29 2.74 -15.36
CA ASN A 98 -0.64 2.61 -16.78
C ASN A 98 0.53 2.89 -17.72
N SER A 99 1.63 3.49 -17.20
CA SER A 99 2.81 3.86 -17.98
C SER A 99 4.09 3.59 -17.18
N GLN A 100 5.12 3.10 -17.86
CA GLN A 100 6.47 2.95 -17.28
C GLN A 100 7.08 4.31 -16.91
N THR A 101 6.81 5.34 -17.69
CA THR A 101 7.26 6.72 -17.42
C THR A 101 6.76 7.21 -16.05
N THR A 102 5.52 6.86 -15.68
CA THR A 102 5.00 7.16 -14.32
C THR A 102 5.84 6.49 -13.23
N THR A 103 6.29 5.26 -13.48
CA THR A 103 7.14 4.53 -12.54
C THR A 103 8.55 5.10 -12.47
N GLU A 104 9.10 5.53 -13.58
CA GLU A 104 10.42 6.19 -13.64
C GLU A 104 10.42 7.50 -12.86
N ILE A 105 9.42 8.36 -13.08
CA ILE A 105 9.24 9.61 -12.32
C ILE A 105 9.10 9.29 -10.82
N TYR A 106 8.26 8.31 -10.46
CA TYR A 106 8.04 7.89 -9.10
C TYR A 106 9.34 7.41 -8.41
N LEU A 107 10.13 6.55 -9.09
CA LEU A 107 11.40 6.05 -8.57
C LEU A 107 12.49 7.14 -8.53
N ASN A 108 12.48 8.10 -9.45
CA ASN A 108 13.40 9.23 -9.46
C ASN A 108 13.11 10.21 -8.31
N THR A 109 11.84 10.38 -7.93
CA THR A 109 11.48 11.19 -6.75
C THR A 109 12.07 10.60 -5.46
N ILE A 110 12.14 9.26 -5.37
CA ILE A 110 12.80 8.58 -4.24
C ILE A 110 14.32 8.83 -4.26
N LYS A 111 14.96 8.85 -5.44
CA LYS A 111 16.41 9.13 -5.56
C LYS A 111 16.80 10.54 -5.13
N ASN A 112 15.94 11.51 -5.35
CA ASN A 112 16.24 12.88 -4.95
C ASN A 112 16.43 13.02 -3.44
N SER A 113 15.72 12.25 -2.62
CA SER A 113 15.96 12.24 -1.18
C SER A 113 17.35 11.72 -0.79
N GLU A 114 17.90 10.74 -1.52
CA GLU A 114 19.27 10.24 -1.32
C GLU A 114 20.33 11.28 -1.70
N VAL A 115 20.06 12.06 -2.75
CA VAL A 115 20.92 13.17 -3.18
C VAL A 115 20.88 14.30 -2.16
N ASP A 116 19.71 14.63 -1.64
CA ASP A 116 19.52 15.66 -0.61
C ASP A 116 20.22 15.26 0.70
N ASP A 117 20.14 14.00 1.10
CA ASP A 117 20.86 13.46 2.26
C ASP A 117 22.39 13.47 2.04
N ALA A 118 22.87 13.14 0.85
CA ALA A 118 24.28 13.22 0.49
C ALA A 118 24.77 14.68 0.52
N ASN A 119 24.01 15.60 -0.04
CA ASN A 119 24.34 17.03 0.00
C ASN A 119 24.37 17.58 1.42
N ALA A 120 23.40 17.18 2.27
CA ALA A 120 23.37 17.58 3.68
C ALA A 120 24.63 17.11 4.44
N ARG A 121 25.12 15.87 4.17
CA ARG A 121 26.36 15.35 4.75
C ARG A 121 27.60 16.09 4.27
N ILE A 122 27.66 16.44 2.98
CA ILE A 122 28.78 17.21 2.42
C ILE A 122 28.83 18.59 3.07
N LEU A 123 27.69 19.27 3.16
CA LEU A 123 27.61 20.61 3.75
C LEU A 123 27.92 20.62 5.26
N ALA A 124 27.63 19.54 5.97
CA ALA A 124 27.94 19.39 7.39
C ALA A 124 29.43 19.08 7.66
N ALA A 125 30.20 18.73 6.62
CA ALA A 125 31.63 18.39 6.71
C ALA A 125 32.58 19.55 6.33
N ILE A 126 32.00 20.69 5.89
CA ILE A 126 32.71 21.94 5.55
C ILE A 126 32.62 22.92 6.74
#